data_7011f77133cf554a03bbeb3b9c0ee5df
#
_entry.id   7011f77133cf554a03bbeb3b9c0ee5df
#
_cell.length_a   1.000
_cell.length_b   1.000
_cell.length_c   1.000
_cell.angle_alpha   90.00
_cell.angle_beta   90.00
_cell.angle_gamma   90.00
#
_symmetry.space_group_name_H-M   'P 1'
#
loop_
_entity.id
_entity.type
_entity.pdbx_description
1 polymer ?
#
loop_
_entity_poly.entity_id
_entity_poly.type
_entity_poly.pdbx_seq_one_letter_code
_entity_poly.pdbx_strand_id
1 'polypeptide(L)'
;MLLIIITEPGFFDGEAGLINLLFEHGLQRLHLRKPDSNEADFESLIKQINPQFYNRVAIHDHHHLAVRYNLFGIHLNRRNSLAPDGFCGSVSRSLHTIEELSADKQKYDYVTLSPIFDSVSKVGYNSQFTPSVLNDLRDRNLIDSHVIALGGITAYNIATLPQYGFGGAMVLGALWNLKGDREMFLEYFERLRKKI
;
A
#
# COMPACT_ATOMS: atom_id res chain seq x y z
N MET A 1 11.09 -5.82 -7.16
CA MET A 1 10.45 -5.17 -5.99
C MET A 1 8.95 -5.52 -5.93
N LEU A 2 8.32 -5.39 -4.77
CA LEU A 2 6.88 -5.64 -4.60
C LEU A 2 6.06 -4.41 -5.05
N LEU A 3 5.08 -4.60 -5.96
CA LEU A 3 4.09 -3.57 -6.28
C LEU A 3 2.84 -3.79 -5.43
N ILE A 4 2.48 -2.78 -4.65
CA ILE A 4 1.27 -2.75 -3.82
C ILE A 4 0.35 -1.65 -4.35
N ILE A 5 -0.93 -1.96 -4.50
CA ILE A 5 -1.95 -0.93 -4.72
C ILE A 5 -2.74 -0.75 -3.43
N ILE A 6 -2.92 0.49 -3.01
CA ILE A 6 -3.78 0.85 -1.89
C ILE A 6 -5.04 1.54 -2.43
N THR A 7 -6.21 1.17 -1.91
CA THR A 7 -7.49 1.74 -2.38
C THR A 7 -7.67 3.20 -1.95
N GLU A 8 -8.51 3.93 -2.69
CA GLU A 8 -9.00 5.25 -2.27
C GLU A 8 -9.75 5.19 -0.93
N PRO A 9 -9.79 6.30 -0.17
CA PRO A 9 -10.52 6.35 1.10
C PRO A 9 -12.03 6.13 0.98
N GLY A 10 -12.64 6.64 -0.09
CA GLY A 10 -14.06 6.48 -0.38
C GLY A 10 -14.36 5.25 -1.22
N PHE A 11 -15.61 4.78 -1.17
CA PHE A 11 -16.11 3.78 -2.11
C PHE A 11 -16.55 4.44 -3.42
N PHE A 12 -16.55 3.68 -4.50
CA PHE A 12 -17.11 4.09 -5.78
C PHE A 12 -17.64 2.88 -6.55
N ASP A 13 -18.57 3.13 -7.47
CA ASP A 13 -19.21 2.08 -8.28
C ASP A 13 -18.18 1.38 -9.18
N GLY A 14 -18.18 0.05 -9.15
CA GLY A 14 -17.26 -0.76 -9.94
C GLY A 14 -15.88 -0.98 -9.32
N GLU A 15 -15.61 -0.49 -8.10
CA GLU A 15 -14.31 -0.63 -7.44
C GLU A 15 -13.85 -2.09 -7.34
N ALA A 16 -14.73 -2.98 -6.90
CA ALA A 16 -14.41 -4.41 -6.81
C ALA A 16 -14.04 -5.03 -8.17
N GLY A 17 -14.70 -4.58 -9.23
CA GLY A 17 -14.38 -5.00 -10.59
C GLY A 17 -12.98 -4.61 -11.03
N LEU A 18 -12.55 -3.37 -10.72
CA LEU A 18 -11.18 -2.90 -10.99
C LEU A 18 -10.16 -3.64 -10.12
N ILE A 19 -10.47 -3.90 -8.84
CA ILE A 19 -9.62 -4.69 -7.95
C ILE A 19 -9.38 -6.09 -8.50
N ASN A 20 -10.45 -6.80 -8.90
CA ASN A 20 -10.34 -8.13 -9.49
C ASN A 20 -9.51 -8.10 -10.79
N LEU A 21 -9.74 -7.10 -11.64
CA LEU A 21 -8.97 -6.89 -12.87
C LEU A 21 -7.46 -6.73 -12.57
N LEU A 22 -7.09 -5.93 -11.57
CA LEU A 22 -5.69 -5.78 -11.17
C LEU A 22 -5.08 -7.13 -10.76
N PHE A 23 -5.80 -7.94 -9.99
CA PHE A 23 -5.33 -9.27 -9.58
C PHE A 23 -5.19 -10.24 -10.76
N GLU A 24 -6.13 -10.24 -11.70
CA GLU A 24 -6.08 -11.02 -12.95
C GLU A 24 -4.86 -10.64 -13.79
N HIS A 25 -4.48 -9.35 -13.75
CA HIS A 25 -3.28 -8.82 -14.40
C HIS A 25 -2.01 -8.88 -13.54
N GLY A 26 -2.01 -9.67 -12.46
CA GLY A 26 -0.81 -10.00 -11.70
C GLY A 26 -0.47 -9.05 -10.56
N LEU A 27 -1.43 -8.29 -10.03
CA LEU A 27 -1.21 -7.54 -8.79
C LEU A 27 -0.80 -8.51 -7.67
N GLN A 28 0.32 -8.22 -7.04
CA GLN A 28 0.87 -9.09 -5.99
C GLN A 28 0.25 -8.83 -4.62
N ARG A 29 -0.13 -7.57 -4.32
CA ARG A 29 -0.68 -7.16 -3.03
C ARG A 29 -1.63 -5.99 -3.17
N LEU A 30 -2.79 -6.09 -2.53
CA LEU A 30 -3.74 -4.99 -2.33
C LEU A 30 -3.76 -4.59 -0.86
N HIS A 31 -3.78 -3.29 -0.59
CA HIS A 31 -4.15 -2.73 0.70
C HIS A 31 -5.54 -2.10 0.61
N LEU A 32 -6.52 -2.69 1.28
CA LEU A 32 -7.87 -2.18 1.35
C LEU A 32 -7.96 -1.18 2.52
N ARG A 33 -8.19 0.09 2.20
CA ARG A 33 -8.22 1.18 3.16
C ARG A 33 -9.46 2.05 2.95
N LYS A 34 -10.36 2.05 3.96
CA LYS A 34 -11.62 2.82 3.99
C LYS A 34 -11.81 3.43 5.38
N PRO A 35 -11.08 4.52 5.71
CA PRO A 35 -10.93 4.99 7.09
C PRO A 35 -12.22 5.40 7.79
N ASP A 36 -13.22 5.82 7.02
CA ASP A 36 -14.49 6.33 7.55
C ASP A 36 -15.68 5.40 7.23
N SER A 37 -15.37 4.13 6.87
CA SER A 37 -16.40 3.15 6.52
C SER A 37 -17.02 2.51 7.76
N ASN A 38 -18.31 2.17 7.68
CA ASN A 38 -18.90 1.17 8.55
C ASN A 38 -18.46 -0.24 8.15
N GLU A 39 -18.60 -1.20 9.06
CA GLU A 39 -18.18 -2.58 8.83
C GLU A 39 -18.95 -3.26 7.69
N ALA A 40 -20.25 -3.00 7.57
CA ALA A 40 -21.09 -3.66 6.58
C ALA A 40 -20.68 -3.30 5.14
N ASP A 41 -20.40 -2.03 4.87
CA ASP A 41 -19.94 -1.58 3.55
C ASP A 41 -18.52 -2.10 3.25
N PHE A 42 -17.65 -2.10 4.27
CA PHE A 42 -16.29 -2.64 4.14
C PHE A 42 -16.31 -4.15 3.84
N GLU A 43 -17.11 -4.90 4.59
CA GLU A 43 -17.30 -6.34 4.39
C GLU A 43 -17.95 -6.63 3.03
N SER A 44 -18.92 -5.81 2.59
CA SER A 44 -19.52 -5.92 1.26
C SER A 44 -18.48 -5.82 0.15
N LEU A 45 -17.53 -4.90 0.26
CA LEU A 45 -16.44 -4.79 -0.72
C LEU A 45 -15.53 -6.02 -0.70
N ILE A 46 -15.17 -6.56 0.49
CA ILE A 46 -14.39 -7.80 0.58
C ILE A 46 -15.11 -8.95 -0.14
N LYS A 47 -16.41 -9.13 0.08
CA LYS A 47 -17.20 -10.21 -0.53
C LYS A 47 -17.28 -10.12 -2.07
N GLN A 48 -17.09 -8.94 -2.66
CA GLN A 48 -17.06 -8.74 -4.10
C GLN A 48 -15.67 -8.99 -4.72
N ILE A 49 -14.61 -9.06 -3.92
CA ILE A 49 -13.29 -9.50 -4.38
C ILE A 49 -13.33 -11.03 -4.51
N ASN A 50 -12.80 -11.56 -5.62
CA ASN A 50 -12.75 -13.00 -5.82
C ASN A 50 -11.92 -13.67 -4.69
N PRO A 51 -12.48 -14.67 -3.97
CA PRO A 51 -11.84 -15.30 -2.83
C PRO A 51 -10.46 -15.91 -3.12
N GLN A 52 -10.17 -16.30 -4.38
CA GLN A 52 -8.84 -16.77 -4.76
C GLN A 52 -7.73 -15.74 -4.53
N PHE A 53 -8.06 -14.45 -4.37
CA PHE A 53 -7.11 -13.36 -4.15
C PHE A 53 -6.99 -12.92 -2.69
N TYR A 54 -7.77 -13.49 -1.76
CA TYR A 54 -7.79 -13.10 -0.36
C TYR A 54 -6.41 -13.20 0.30
N ASN A 55 -5.61 -14.18 -0.10
CA ASN A 55 -4.22 -14.32 0.35
C ASN A 55 -3.26 -13.25 -0.18
N ARG A 56 -3.77 -12.24 -0.88
CA ARG A 56 -3.04 -11.05 -1.37
C ARG A 56 -3.65 -9.74 -0.87
N VAL A 57 -4.67 -9.79 -0.01
CA VAL A 57 -5.37 -8.60 0.51
C VAL A 57 -4.95 -8.34 1.95
N ALA A 58 -4.42 -7.15 2.23
CA ALA A 58 -4.22 -6.62 3.58
C ALA A 58 -5.24 -5.51 3.84
N ILE A 59 -5.76 -5.42 5.06
CA ILE A 59 -6.77 -4.43 5.42
C ILE A 59 -6.27 -3.46 6.49
N HIS A 60 -6.70 -2.18 6.40
CA HIS A 60 -6.30 -1.11 7.31
C HIS A 60 -7.31 -0.83 8.41
N ASP A 61 -8.53 -1.28 8.23
CA ASP A 61 -9.67 -1.00 9.08
C ASP A 61 -10.43 -2.33 9.33
N HIS A 62 -11.24 -2.41 10.39
CA HIS A 62 -12.03 -3.62 10.70
C HIS A 62 -11.19 -4.93 10.74
N HIS A 63 -10.05 -4.92 11.44
CA HIS A 63 -9.01 -5.96 11.38
C HIS A 63 -9.50 -7.38 11.67
N HIS A 64 -10.59 -7.57 12.44
CA HIS A 64 -11.20 -8.88 12.71
C HIS A 64 -11.74 -9.55 11.43
N LEU A 65 -12.05 -8.77 10.37
CA LEU A 65 -12.45 -9.32 9.08
C LEU A 65 -11.29 -10.04 8.38
N ALA A 66 -10.03 -9.70 8.68
CA ALA A 66 -8.89 -10.43 8.15
C ALA A 66 -8.87 -11.87 8.66
N VAL A 67 -9.26 -12.10 9.92
CA VAL A 67 -9.43 -13.43 10.49
C VAL A 67 -10.62 -14.14 9.83
N ARG A 68 -11.78 -13.47 9.77
CA ARG A 68 -13.03 -14.06 9.23
C ARG A 68 -12.89 -14.54 7.78
N TYR A 69 -12.18 -13.79 6.93
CA TYR A 69 -12.02 -14.07 5.51
C TYR A 69 -10.68 -14.71 5.15
N ASN A 70 -9.84 -15.04 6.15
CA ASN A 70 -8.49 -15.55 5.94
C ASN A 70 -7.69 -14.71 4.94
N LEU A 71 -7.71 -13.39 5.15
CA LEU A 71 -6.98 -12.45 4.30
C LEU A 71 -5.47 -12.56 4.57
N PHE A 72 -4.66 -12.03 3.64
CA PHE A 72 -3.20 -12.02 3.78
C PHE A 72 -2.74 -11.37 5.10
N GLY A 73 -3.31 -10.22 5.48
CA GLY A 73 -2.80 -9.50 6.62
C GLY A 73 -3.57 -8.24 7.00
N ILE A 74 -2.99 -7.54 7.95
CA ILE A 74 -3.49 -6.26 8.45
C ILE A 74 -2.41 -5.19 8.35
N HIS A 75 -2.84 -3.92 8.25
CA HIS A 75 -1.95 -2.79 8.26
C HIS A 75 -2.28 -1.84 9.41
N LEU A 76 -1.38 -1.77 10.38
CA LEU A 76 -1.54 -0.93 11.56
C LEU A 76 -1.27 0.55 11.24
N ASN A 77 -2.02 1.42 11.87
CA ASN A 77 -1.91 2.86 11.75
C ASN A 77 -2.30 3.53 13.07
N ARG A 78 -2.32 4.88 13.13
CA ARG A 78 -2.65 5.60 14.38
C ARG A 78 -4.05 5.32 14.90
N ARG A 79 -5.04 5.04 14.01
CA ARG A 79 -6.42 4.74 14.40
C ARG A 79 -6.57 3.29 14.89
N ASN A 80 -5.86 2.38 14.22
CA ASN A 80 -5.92 0.93 14.46
C ASN A 80 -4.48 0.46 14.76
N SER A 81 -4.06 0.63 16.01
CA SER A 81 -2.65 0.44 16.42
C SER A 81 -2.32 -0.95 16.94
N LEU A 82 -3.33 -1.81 17.14
CA LEU A 82 -3.19 -3.15 17.68
C LEU A 82 -3.73 -4.20 16.72
N ALA A 83 -3.04 -5.34 16.65
CA ALA A 83 -3.56 -6.53 15.99
C ALA A 83 -4.62 -7.20 16.88
N PRO A 84 -5.62 -7.88 16.29
CA PRO A 84 -6.52 -8.73 17.04
C PRO A 84 -5.75 -9.85 17.77
N ASP A 85 -6.24 -10.25 18.94
CA ASP A 85 -5.64 -11.33 19.71
C ASP A 85 -5.59 -12.62 18.87
N GLY A 86 -4.43 -13.27 18.88
CA GLY A 86 -4.21 -14.53 18.15
C GLY A 86 -4.14 -14.38 16.63
N PHE A 87 -4.01 -13.15 16.08
CA PHE A 87 -3.83 -12.96 14.65
C PHE A 87 -2.49 -13.55 14.18
N CYS A 88 -2.56 -14.45 13.19
CA CYS A 88 -1.39 -15.15 12.64
C CYS A 88 -1.03 -14.74 11.20
N GLY A 89 -1.76 -13.79 10.61
CA GLY A 89 -1.45 -13.27 9.28
C GLY A 89 -0.33 -12.22 9.31
N SER A 90 0.01 -11.68 8.16
CA SER A 90 1.02 -10.63 8.06
C SER A 90 0.58 -9.33 8.74
N VAL A 91 1.50 -8.71 9.48
CA VAL A 91 1.28 -7.43 10.17
C VAL A 91 2.26 -6.40 9.62
N SER A 92 1.73 -5.33 9.06
CA SER A 92 2.51 -4.20 8.56
C SER A 92 2.11 -2.89 9.23
N ARG A 93 2.93 -1.83 9.08
CA ARG A 93 2.66 -0.53 9.72
C ARG A 93 3.13 0.66 8.88
N SER A 94 2.39 1.78 8.97
CA SER A 94 2.84 3.08 8.45
C SER A 94 3.81 3.75 9.39
N LEU A 95 4.96 4.17 8.84
CA LEU A 95 5.97 4.98 9.51
C LEU A 95 6.19 6.27 8.71
N HIS A 96 6.51 7.37 9.42
CA HIS A 96 6.57 8.70 8.82
C HIS A 96 7.87 9.44 9.11
N THR A 97 8.67 8.96 10.05
CA THR A 97 9.93 9.58 10.45
C THR A 97 11.09 8.58 10.48
N ILE A 98 12.31 9.11 10.50
CA ILE A 98 13.54 8.31 10.62
C ILE A 98 13.60 7.61 11.98
N GLU A 99 13.14 8.29 13.03
CA GLU A 99 13.08 7.77 14.39
C GLU A 99 12.13 6.57 14.48
N GLU A 100 10.92 6.70 13.92
CA GLU A 100 9.96 5.57 13.83
C GLU A 100 10.57 4.41 13.05
N LEU A 101 11.22 4.68 11.90
CA LEU A 101 11.85 3.66 11.09
C LEU A 101 12.94 2.91 11.85
N SER A 102 13.80 3.63 12.57
CA SER A 102 14.87 3.05 13.39
C SER A 102 14.34 2.20 14.55
N ALA A 103 13.26 2.66 15.20
CA ALA A 103 12.72 2.02 16.41
C ALA A 103 11.80 0.83 16.12
N ASP A 104 11.06 0.88 15.01
CA ASP A 104 9.89 0.02 14.81
C ASP A 104 9.98 -0.91 13.60
N LYS A 105 10.87 -0.68 12.64
CA LYS A 105 10.95 -1.46 11.40
C LYS A 105 10.93 -2.98 11.62
N GLN A 106 11.69 -3.48 12.58
CA GLN A 106 11.86 -4.91 12.83
C GLN A 106 10.70 -5.56 13.62
N LYS A 107 9.71 -4.77 14.04
CA LYS A 107 8.55 -5.28 14.79
C LYS A 107 7.45 -5.81 13.89
N TYR A 108 7.56 -5.59 12.56
CA TYR A 108 6.53 -5.89 11.57
C TYR A 108 7.12 -6.66 10.40
N ASP A 109 6.30 -7.41 9.67
CA ASP A 109 6.73 -8.14 8.46
C ASP A 109 7.21 -7.19 7.36
N TYR A 110 6.63 -6.02 7.29
CA TYR A 110 7.10 -4.88 6.49
C TYR A 110 6.49 -3.57 7.01
N VAL A 111 7.10 -2.48 6.63
CA VAL A 111 6.61 -1.14 6.98
C VAL A 111 6.47 -0.28 5.73
N THR A 112 5.57 0.69 5.74
CA THR A 112 5.56 1.75 4.72
C THR A 112 6.23 3.00 5.26
N LEU A 113 7.07 3.65 4.46
CA LEU A 113 7.67 4.94 4.76
C LEU A 113 7.07 6.00 3.84
N SER A 114 6.52 7.07 4.39
CA SER A 114 5.80 8.11 3.62
C SER A 114 5.84 9.50 4.25
N PRO A 115 5.76 10.56 3.41
CA PRO A 115 5.76 10.54 1.94
C PRO A 115 7.18 10.51 1.36
N ILE A 116 7.46 9.64 0.36
CA ILE A 116 8.79 9.55 -0.27
C ILE A 116 8.97 10.64 -1.33
N PHE A 117 7.92 10.94 -2.10
CA PHE A 117 7.90 12.04 -3.06
C PHE A 117 6.77 13.01 -2.72
N ASP A 118 6.87 14.23 -3.24
CA ASP A 118 5.81 15.23 -3.10
C ASP A 118 4.49 14.71 -3.65
N SER A 119 3.40 15.02 -2.95
CA SER A 119 2.09 14.52 -3.33
C SER A 119 1.61 15.14 -4.65
N VAL A 120 1.25 14.30 -5.61
CA VAL A 120 0.61 14.73 -6.87
C VAL A 120 -0.82 15.25 -6.63
N SER A 121 -1.45 14.86 -5.52
CA SER A 121 -2.87 15.14 -5.23
C SER A 121 -3.12 16.07 -4.04
N LYS A 122 -2.08 16.43 -3.25
CA LYS A 122 -2.21 17.29 -2.06
C LYS A 122 -1.19 18.42 -2.13
N VAL A 123 -1.65 19.62 -2.41
CA VAL A 123 -0.82 20.84 -2.39
C VAL A 123 -0.26 21.06 -0.97
N GLY A 124 1.07 21.25 -0.83
CA GLY A 124 1.73 21.54 0.45
C GLY A 124 2.22 20.32 1.23
N TYR A 125 2.09 19.11 0.72
CA TYR A 125 2.68 17.89 1.31
C TYR A 125 4.04 17.61 0.65
N ASN A 126 5.08 18.32 1.12
CA ASN A 126 6.44 18.14 0.65
C ASN A 126 7.11 16.96 1.36
N SER A 127 7.81 16.13 0.61
CA SER A 127 8.65 15.08 1.17
C SER A 127 9.84 15.69 1.90
N GLN A 128 10.13 15.21 3.10
CA GLN A 128 11.40 15.47 3.79
C GLN A 128 12.52 14.50 3.38
N PHE A 129 12.19 13.48 2.59
CA PHE A 129 13.12 12.44 2.14
C PHE A 129 13.80 12.85 0.83
N THR A 130 14.77 13.76 0.92
CA THR A 130 15.59 14.14 -0.25
C THR A 130 16.43 12.95 -0.73
N PRO A 131 16.94 12.96 -1.98
CA PRO A 131 17.84 11.91 -2.47
C PRO A 131 19.06 11.67 -1.55
N SER A 132 19.60 12.73 -0.95
CA SER A 132 20.72 12.62 0.00
C SER A 132 20.31 11.88 1.28
N VAL A 133 19.13 12.20 1.83
CA VAL A 133 18.58 11.53 3.01
C VAL A 133 18.31 10.05 2.70
N LEU A 134 17.70 9.73 1.55
CA LEU A 134 17.42 8.35 1.16
C LEU A 134 18.71 7.53 1.00
N ASN A 135 19.78 8.10 0.44
CA ASN A 135 21.08 7.44 0.35
C ASN A 135 21.67 7.17 1.74
N ASP A 136 21.65 8.14 2.66
CA ASP A 136 22.12 7.96 4.05
C ASP A 136 21.33 6.84 4.75
N LEU A 137 20.01 6.81 4.60
CA LEU A 137 19.16 5.77 5.20
C LEU A 137 19.47 4.37 4.64
N ARG A 138 19.73 4.26 3.34
CA ARG A 138 20.19 3.01 2.70
C ARG A 138 21.53 2.58 3.28
N ASP A 139 22.51 3.48 3.30
CA ASP A 139 23.90 3.18 3.73
C ASP A 139 23.95 2.79 5.21
N ARG A 140 23.00 3.26 6.02
CA ARG A 140 22.78 2.86 7.41
C ARG A 140 21.90 1.60 7.57
N ASN A 141 21.50 0.94 6.47
CA ASN A 141 20.57 -0.20 6.46
C ASN A 141 19.21 0.09 7.15
N LEU A 142 18.78 1.34 7.18
CA LEU A 142 17.45 1.71 7.67
C LEU A 142 16.39 1.47 6.58
N ILE A 143 16.72 1.67 5.30
CA ILE A 143 15.91 1.23 4.18
C ILE A 143 16.49 -0.08 3.63
N ASP A 144 15.64 -1.11 3.54
CA ASP A 144 15.95 -2.43 3.01
C ASP A 144 14.69 -3.08 2.41
N SER A 145 14.72 -4.39 2.14
CA SER A 145 13.61 -5.13 1.56
C SER A 145 12.30 -5.13 2.39
N HIS A 146 12.35 -4.78 3.68
CA HIS A 146 11.17 -4.65 4.54
C HIS A 146 10.48 -3.28 4.44
N VAL A 147 11.13 -2.30 3.77
CA VAL A 147 10.58 -0.94 3.69
C VAL A 147 9.94 -0.72 2.32
N ILE A 148 8.65 -0.40 2.35
CA ILE A 148 7.84 -0.10 1.17
C ILE A 148 7.70 1.41 1.03
N ALA A 149 8.08 1.96 -0.11
CA ALA A 149 7.92 3.37 -0.41
C ALA A 149 6.44 3.72 -0.64
N LEU A 150 5.95 4.81 -0.02
CA LEU A 150 4.59 5.33 -0.23
C LEU A 150 4.64 6.86 -0.35
N GLY A 151 3.72 7.43 -1.12
CA GLY A 151 3.55 8.88 -1.30
C GLY A 151 4.23 9.41 -2.55
N GLY A 152 3.44 10.07 -3.41
CA GLY A 152 3.88 10.68 -4.67
C GLY A 152 4.42 9.71 -5.73
N ILE A 153 4.22 8.40 -5.58
CA ILE A 153 4.75 7.39 -6.49
C ILE A 153 3.94 7.33 -7.77
N THR A 154 4.63 7.37 -8.89
CA THR A 154 4.09 7.37 -10.25
C THR A 154 4.92 6.46 -11.16
N ALA A 155 4.43 6.18 -12.38
CA ALA A 155 5.21 5.46 -13.39
C ALA A 155 6.48 6.21 -13.85
N TYR A 156 6.67 7.48 -13.48
CA TYR A 156 7.87 8.24 -13.82
C TYR A 156 9.00 8.07 -12.80
N ASN A 157 8.66 7.95 -11.51
CA ASN A 157 9.64 7.91 -10.42
C ASN A 157 9.82 6.53 -9.78
N ILE A 158 8.90 5.57 -9.98
CA ILE A 158 8.95 4.23 -9.35
C ILE A 158 10.26 3.49 -9.65
N ALA A 159 10.82 3.66 -10.85
CA ALA A 159 12.07 3.03 -11.28
C ALA A 159 13.32 3.54 -10.52
N THR A 160 13.19 4.64 -9.76
CA THR A 160 14.30 5.17 -8.95
C THR A 160 14.38 4.53 -7.56
N LEU A 161 13.33 3.84 -7.10
CA LEU A 161 13.27 3.31 -5.74
C LEU A 161 14.29 2.19 -5.43
N PRO A 162 14.66 1.28 -6.38
CA PRO A 162 15.65 0.24 -6.13
C PRO A 162 17.01 0.78 -5.70
N GLN A 163 17.43 1.93 -6.23
CA GLN A 163 18.73 2.55 -5.88
C GLN A 163 18.83 2.95 -4.40
N TYR A 164 17.69 3.16 -3.74
CA TYR A 164 17.62 3.49 -2.31
C TYR A 164 17.39 2.26 -1.41
N GLY A 165 17.27 1.05 -1.99
CA GLY A 165 17.13 -0.19 -1.23
C GLY A 165 15.70 -0.57 -0.84
N PHE A 166 14.68 0.15 -1.30
CA PHE A 166 13.28 -0.19 -1.00
C PHE A 166 12.90 -1.59 -1.52
N GLY A 167 12.18 -2.36 -0.69
CA GLY A 167 11.66 -3.68 -1.07
C GLY A 167 10.42 -3.61 -1.97
N GLY A 168 9.74 -2.48 -2.01
CA GLY A 168 8.53 -2.30 -2.82
C GLY A 168 8.06 -0.86 -2.91
N ALA A 169 6.99 -0.68 -3.67
CA ALA A 169 6.28 0.58 -3.83
C ALA A 169 4.77 0.39 -3.63
N MET A 170 4.15 1.33 -2.92
CA MET A 170 2.70 1.39 -2.72
C MET A 170 2.12 2.59 -3.46
N VAL A 171 1.21 2.35 -4.39
CA VAL A 171 0.64 3.37 -5.30
C VAL A 171 -0.83 3.59 -4.96
N LEU A 172 -1.25 4.87 -4.94
CA LEU A 172 -2.62 5.32 -4.69
C LEU A 172 -3.13 6.17 -5.87
N GLY A 173 -3.07 7.48 -5.74
CA GLY A 173 -3.74 8.43 -6.63
C GLY A 173 -3.30 8.35 -8.09
N ALA A 174 -2.03 8.07 -8.35
CA ALA A 174 -1.53 7.96 -9.72
C ALA A 174 -2.25 6.90 -10.57
N LEU A 175 -2.76 5.83 -9.94
CA LEU A 175 -3.54 4.80 -10.60
C LEU A 175 -5.05 5.12 -10.55
N TRP A 176 -5.59 5.40 -9.34
CA TRP A 176 -7.04 5.56 -9.17
C TRP A 176 -7.62 6.81 -9.85
N ASN A 177 -6.82 7.83 -10.14
CA ASN A 177 -7.25 8.97 -10.95
C ASN A 177 -7.69 8.56 -12.38
N LEU A 178 -7.34 7.36 -12.82
CA LEU A 178 -7.70 6.80 -14.12
C LEU A 178 -8.90 5.82 -14.05
N LYS A 179 -9.52 5.65 -12.89
CA LYS A 179 -10.60 4.65 -12.66
C LYS A 179 -11.84 4.82 -13.56
N GLY A 180 -12.04 6.00 -14.13
CA GLY A 180 -13.12 6.28 -15.08
C GLY A 180 -12.88 5.76 -16.50
N ASP A 181 -11.64 5.36 -16.82
CA ASP A 181 -11.24 4.77 -18.09
C ASP A 181 -10.50 3.45 -17.84
N ARG A 182 -11.20 2.34 -18.07
CA ARG A 182 -10.70 1.00 -17.74
C ARG A 182 -9.45 0.63 -18.55
N GLU A 183 -9.35 1.06 -19.80
CA GLU A 183 -8.20 0.78 -20.66
C GLU A 183 -6.97 1.53 -20.18
N MET A 184 -7.08 2.85 -20.00
CA MET A 184 -6.00 3.67 -19.46
C MET A 184 -5.57 3.24 -18.04
N PHE A 185 -6.53 2.83 -17.19
CA PHE A 185 -6.26 2.31 -15.85
C PHE A 185 -5.36 1.07 -15.91
N LEU A 186 -5.71 0.11 -16.78
CA LEU A 186 -4.95 -1.12 -16.94
C LEU A 186 -3.59 -0.89 -17.59
N GLU A 187 -3.53 -0.08 -18.64
CA GLU A 187 -2.25 0.28 -19.27
C GLU A 187 -1.29 0.94 -18.28
N TYR A 188 -1.81 1.82 -17.41
CA TYR A 188 -1.00 2.47 -16.39
C TYR A 188 -0.49 1.49 -15.34
N PHE A 189 -1.35 0.55 -14.90
CA PHE A 189 -0.95 -0.52 -14.00
C PHE A 189 0.16 -1.39 -14.61
N GLU A 190 0.01 -1.82 -15.86
CA GLU A 190 1.04 -2.60 -16.56
C GLU A 190 2.36 -1.82 -16.70
N ARG A 191 2.27 -0.51 -16.93
CA ARG A 191 3.44 0.35 -16.98
C ARG A 191 4.15 0.46 -15.63
N LEU A 192 3.41 0.54 -14.51
CA LEU A 192 3.98 0.48 -13.15
C LEU A 192 4.69 -0.85 -12.94
N ARG A 193 4.02 -1.96 -13.25
CA ARG A 193 4.51 -3.33 -13.05
C ARG A 193 5.78 -3.65 -13.83
N LYS A 194 5.93 -3.11 -15.04
CA LYS A 194 7.14 -3.29 -15.86
C LYS A 194 8.35 -2.50 -15.39
N LYS A 195 8.15 -1.49 -14.53
CA LYS A 195 9.22 -0.59 -14.06
C LYS A 195 9.75 -0.92 -12.66
N ILE A 196 9.15 -1.89 -11.98
CA ILE A 196 9.47 -2.23 -10.59
C ILE A 196 10.36 -3.47 -10.44
#